data_88959d12c3a8c36217eb4a5322f75665
#
_entry.id   88959d12c3a8c36217eb4a5322f75665
#
_cell.length_a   1.000
_cell.length_b   1.000
_cell.length_c   1.000
_cell.angle_alpha   90.00
_cell.angle_beta   90.00
_cell.angle_gamma   90.00
#
_symmetry.space_group_name_H-M   'P 1'
#
loop_
_entity.id
_entity.type
_entity.pdbx_description
1 polymer ?
#
loop_
_entity_poly.entity_id
_entity_poly.type
_entity_poly.pdbx_seq_one_letter_code
_entity_poly.pdbx_strand_id
1 'polypeptide(L)'
;ELHPDQPGGRQWYGLFPAQWDAVPAAVERLKAQLQSLSSSGLGLERTVVFGFSQGGAMALEGGCALPIAGLISCSGYPHPNWAPPQQHPPVLLMHGSDDPVVPFQAMQSIAAQLQPDQCQTVPFKNGHTIPDETVQPILMFIERVLENA
;
A
#
# COMPACT_ATOMS: atom_id res chain seq x y z
N GLU A 1 7.66 -4.10 14.74
CA GLU A 1 8.68 -4.85 15.49
C GLU A 1 10.02 -4.88 14.77
N LEU A 2 11.09 -5.35 15.42
CA LEU A 2 12.39 -5.53 14.77
C LEU A 2 12.34 -6.76 13.86
N HIS A 3 12.99 -6.68 12.68
CA HIS A 3 13.14 -7.83 11.79
C HIS A 3 14.17 -8.81 12.39
N PRO A 4 13.86 -10.11 12.51
CA PRO A 4 14.74 -11.08 13.19
C PRO A 4 16.08 -11.28 12.48
N ASP A 5 16.08 -11.26 11.13
CA ASP A 5 17.24 -11.60 10.31
C ASP A 5 17.93 -10.38 9.67
N GLN A 6 17.45 -9.15 9.96
CA GLN A 6 18.02 -7.92 9.39
C GLN A 6 18.36 -6.93 10.52
N PRO A 7 19.61 -6.77 10.91
CA PRO A 7 20.01 -5.82 11.95
C PRO A 7 19.54 -4.40 11.64
N GLY A 8 18.76 -3.81 12.56
CA GLY A 8 18.15 -2.49 12.37
C GLY A 8 16.91 -2.46 11.46
N GLY A 9 16.57 -3.56 10.80
CA GLY A 9 15.36 -3.68 10.00
C GLY A 9 14.11 -3.73 10.88
N ARG A 10 12.98 -3.31 10.31
CA ARG A 10 11.66 -3.35 10.95
C ARG A 10 10.66 -4.06 10.07
N GLN A 11 9.70 -4.73 10.69
CA GLN A 11 8.57 -5.39 10.01
C GLN A 11 7.27 -5.06 10.74
N TRP A 12 6.15 -5.12 10.03
CA TRP A 12 4.82 -4.97 10.62
C TRP A 12 4.39 -6.23 11.34
N TYR A 13 4.68 -7.38 10.75
CA TYR A 13 4.41 -8.74 11.25
C TYR A 13 5.43 -9.71 10.65
N GLY A 14 5.60 -10.89 11.23
CA GLY A 14 6.51 -11.91 10.69
C GLY A 14 6.02 -12.49 9.36
N LEU A 15 6.94 -12.68 8.41
CA LEU A 15 6.65 -13.28 7.09
C LEU A 15 7.25 -14.69 6.94
N PHE A 16 8.29 -15.01 7.67
CA PHE A 16 8.99 -16.29 7.55
C PHE A 16 9.20 -16.95 8.94
N PRO A 17 8.23 -17.76 9.43
CA PRO A 17 6.92 -18.09 8.83
C PRO A 17 5.92 -16.92 8.90
N ALA A 18 4.94 -16.94 7.99
CA ALA A 18 3.93 -15.90 7.93
C ALA A 18 3.02 -15.92 9.17
N GLN A 19 2.91 -14.77 9.85
CA GLN A 19 2.09 -14.55 11.06
C GLN A 19 0.84 -13.74 10.71
N TRP A 20 -0.04 -14.34 9.92
CA TRP A 20 -1.25 -13.68 9.43
C TRP A 20 -2.21 -13.25 10.54
N ASP A 21 -2.20 -13.91 11.67
CA ASP A 21 -2.96 -13.57 12.88
C ASP A 21 -2.51 -12.24 13.51
N ALA A 22 -1.30 -11.78 13.24
CA ALA A 22 -0.78 -10.50 13.70
C ALA A 22 -1.19 -9.31 12.79
N VAL A 23 -1.67 -9.57 11.58
CA VAL A 23 -2.03 -8.54 10.60
C VAL A 23 -3.12 -7.58 11.11
N PRO A 24 -4.24 -8.02 11.67
CA PRO A 24 -5.29 -7.09 12.14
C PRO A 24 -4.76 -6.07 13.15
N ALA A 25 -3.95 -6.50 14.11
CA ALA A 25 -3.36 -5.60 15.11
C ALA A 25 -2.34 -4.63 14.47
N ALA A 26 -1.60 -5.07 13.46
CA ALA A 26 -0.67 -4.21 12.72
C ALA A 26 -1.43 -3.14 11.92
N VAL A 27 -2.51 -3.52 11.25
CA VAL A 27 -3.38 -2.60 10.48
C VAL A 27 -4.02 -1.56 11.40
N GLU A 28 -4.56 -1.94 12.55
CA GLU A 28 -5.11 -0.98 13.51
C GLU A 28 -4.04 0.00 14.04
N ARG A 29 -2.80 -0.45 14.26
CA ARG A 29 -1.70 0.45 14.61
C ARG A 29 -1.40 1.46 13.50
N LEU A 30 -1.36 1.03 12.25
CA LEU A 30 -1.17 1.94 11.11
C LEU A 30 -2.31 2.95 11.02
N LYS A 31 -3.56 2.52 11.11
CA LYS A 31 -4.73 3.39 11.09
C LYS A 31 -4.68 4.43 12.22
N ALA A 32 -4.36 4.01 13.44
CA ALA A 32 -4.21 4.92 14.57
C ALA A 32 -3.10 5.95 14.37
N GLN A 33 -1.97 5.55 13.78
CA GLN A 33 -0.88 6.47 13.42
C GLN A 33 -1.34 7.50 12.37
N LEU A 34 -2.01 7.07 11.31
CA LEU A 34 -2.54 7.97 10.29
C LEU A 34 -3.58 8.94 10.87
N GLN A 35 -4.51 8.44 11.68
CA GLN A 35 -5.52 9.27 12.35
C GLN A 35 -4.89 10.30 13.31
N SER A 36 -3.76 9.97 13.93
CA SER A 36 -3.05 10.92 14.81
C SER A 36 -2.50 12.14 14.06
N LEU A 37 -2.28 12.05 12.74
CA LEU A 37 -1.86 13.18 11.91
C LEU A 37 -2.91 14.29 11.90
N SER A 38 -4.20 13.93 11.91
CA SER A 38 -5.29 14.90 11.98
C SER A 38 -5.24 15.74 13.25
N SER A 39 -4.82 15.15 14.36
CA SER A 39 -4.63 15.87 15.63
C SER A 39 -3.45 16.86 15.57
N SER A 40 -2.54 16.67 14.63
CA SER A 40 -1.39 17.55 14.37
C SER A 40 -1.68 18.61 13.27
N GLY A 41 -2.93 18.71 12.82
CA GLY A 41 -3.33 19.66 11.77
C GLY A 41 -3.08 19.18 10.34
N LEU A 42 -2.67 17.91 10.16
CA LEU A 42 -2.52 17.27 8.84
C LEU A 42 -3.76 16.43 8.56
N GLY A 43 -4.70 16.97 7.81
CA GLY A 43 -5.94 16.27 7.47
C GLY A 43 -5.69 15.00 6.66
N LEU A 44 -6.46 13.94 6.93
CA LEU A 44 -6.37 12.68 6.18
C LEU A 44 -6.69 12.89 4.71
N GLU A 45 -7.61 13.79 4.38
CA GLU A 45 -7.99 14.18 3.03
C GLU A 45 -6.82 14.79 2.21
N ARG A 46 -5.75 15.19 2.87
CA ARG A 46 -4.51 15.67 2.25
C ARG A 46 -3.32 14.73 2.45
N THR A 47 -3.58 13.50 2.86
CA THR A 47 -2.55 12.49 3.13
C THR A 47 -2.54 11.45 2.03
N VAL A 48 -1.36 11.18 1.46
CA VAL A 48 -1.12 10.06 0.56
C VAL A 48 -0.23 9.04 1.28
N VAL A 49 -0.65 7.79 1.29
CA VAL A 49 0.12 6.69 1.91
C VAL A 49 0.85 5.93 0.80
N PHE A 50 2.16 5.78 0.94
CA PHE A 50 2.99 4.97 0.04
C PHE A 50 3.56 3.77 0.80
N GLY A 51 3.44 2.58 0.21
CA GLY A 51 4.02 1.36 0.76
C GLY A 51 4.70 0.50 -0.30
N PHE A 52 5.82 -0.14 0.08
CA PHE A 52 6.55 -1.10 -0.74
C PHE A 52 6.49 -2.48 -0.08
N SER A 53 6.28 -3.54 -0.87
CA SER A 53 6.28 -4.93 -0.42
C SER A 53 5.28 -5.14 0.75
N GLN A 54 5.73 -5.56 1.93
CA GLN A 54 4.89 -5.64 3.13
C GLN A 54 4.22 -4.30 3.47
N GLY A 55 4.94 -3.18 3.29
CA GLY A 55 4.37 -1.84 3.43
C GLY A 55 3.26 -1.56 2.41
N GLY A 56 3.37 -2.11 1.19
CA GLY A 56 2.32 -2.03 0.17
C GLY A 56 1.05 -2.78 0.57
N ALA A 57 1.18 -3.98 1.15
CA ALA A 57 0.06 -4.73 1.72
C ALA A 57 -0.62 -3.98 2.86
N MET A 58 0.17 -3.38 3.77
CA MET A 58 -0.31 -2.55 4.86
C MET A 58 -1.02 -1.29 4.39
N ALA A 59 -0.46 -0.60 3.36
CA ALA A 59 -1.06 0.58 2.76
C ALA A 59 -2.43 0.28 2.15
N LEU A 60 -2.57 -0.86 1.49
CA LEU A 60 -3.85 -1.32 0.93
C LEU A 60 -4.90 -1.52 2.02
N GLU A 61 -4.63 -2.35 3.01
CA GLU A 61 -5.63 -2.70 4.01
C GLU A 61 -5.94 -1.53 4.95
N GLY A 62 -4.91 -0.85 5.46
CA GLY A 62 -5.09 0.29 6.34
C GLY A 62 -5.57 1.54 5.63
N GLY A 63 -5.04 1.82 4.43
CA GLY A 63 -5.37 3.02 3.66
C GLY A 63 -6.75 2.98 3.03
N CYS A 64 -7.18 1.84 2.46
CA CYS A 64 -8.53 1.72 1.90
C CYS A 64 -9.65 1.93 2.92
N ALA A 65 -9.37 1.74 4.20
CA ALA A 65 -10.32 1.90 5.29
C ALA A 65 -10.41 3.34 5.84
N LEU A 66 -9.65 4.28 5.31
CA LEU A 66 -9.55 5.65 5.81
C LEU A 66 -9.84 6.68 4.69
N PRO A 67 -10.38 7.87 5.03
CA PRO A 67 -10.66 8.93 4.06
C PRO A 67 -9.39 9.73 3.71
N ILE A 68 -8.35 9.03 3.27
CA ILE A 68 -7.10 9.66 2.80
C ILE A 68 -7.23 10.12 1.35
N ALA A 69 -6.37 11.04 0.90
CA ALA A 69 -6.38 11.55 -0.48
C ALA A 69 -6.09 10.44 -1.50
N GLY A 70 -5.23 9.49 -1.15
CA GLY A 70 -4.90 8.36 -2.00
C GLY A 70 -3.88 7.43 -1.38
N LEU A 71 -3.69 6.26 -1.98
CA LEU A 71 -2.65 5.34 -1.57
C LEU A 71 -1.89 4.75 -2.77
N ILE A 72 -0.63 4.41 -2.55
CA ILE A 72 0.27 3.80 -3.53
C ILE A 72 0.80 2.50 -2.94
N SER A 73 0.58 1.39 -3.63
CA SER A 73 1.15 0.09 -3.28
C SER A 73 2.09 -0.36 -4.37
N CYS A 74 3.39 -0.40 -4.07
CA CYS A 74 4.41 -0.91 -4.97
C CYS A 74 4.83 -2.31 -4.52
N SER A 75 4.74 -3.29 -5.42
CA SER A 75 5.07 -4.71 -5.17
C SER A 75 4.39 -5.27 -3.91
N GLY A 76 3.19 -4.77 -3.61
CA GLY A 76 2.37 -5.23 -2.50
C GLY A 76 1.60 -6.52 -2.83
N TYR A 77 0.93 -7.07 -1.84
CA TYR A 77 0.09 -8.27 -1.95
C TYR A 77 -1.15 -8.12 -1.06
N PRO A 78 -2.27 -8.79 -1.40
CA PRO A 78 -3.43 -8.78 -0.52
C PRO A 78 -3.18 -9.69 0.70
N HIS A 79 -3.58 -9.24 1.88
CA HIS A 79 -3.61 -10.13 3.04
C HIS A 79 -4.69 -11.22 2.86
N PRO A 80 -4.57 -12.37 3.55
CA PRO A 80 -5.61 -13.39 3.52
C PRO A 80 -6.98 -12.81 3.92
N ASN A 81 -8.01 -13.09 3.12
CA ASN A 81 -9.38 -12.62 3.31
C ASN A 81 -9.56 -11.09 3.23
N TRP A 82 -8.55 -10.34 2.75
CA TRP A 82 -8.72 -8.92 2.53
C TRP A 82 -9.81 -8.66 1.48
N ALA A 83 -10.72 -7.76 1.82
CA ALA A 83 -11.71 -7.21 0.91
C ALA A 83 -11.79 -5.70 1.16
N PRO A 84 -11.56 -4.87 0.14
CA PRO A 84 -11.66 -3.43 0.30
C PRO A 84 -13.11 -3.02 0.58
N PRO A 85 -13.33 -1.92 1.32
CA PRO A 85 -14.66 -1.34 1.43
C PRO A 85 -15.16 -0.90 0.05
N GLN A 86 -16.48 -0.88 -0.15
CA GLN A 86 -17.09 -0.50 -1.42
C GLN A 86 -16.70 0.94 -1.84
N GLN A 87 -16.54 1.82 -0.86
CA GLN A 87 -15.99 3.15 -1.05
C GLN A 87 -14.58 3.19 -0.45
N HIS A 88 -13.60 3.46 -1.28
CA HIS A 88 -12.19 3.56 -0.88
C HIS A 88 -11.53 4.74 -1.61
N PRO A 89 -10.42 5.29 -1.10
CA PRO A 89 -9.67 6.33 -1.78
C PRO A 89 -9.07 5.84 -3.10
N PRO A 90 -8.66 6.76 -4.00
CA PRO A 90 -7.87 6.42 -5.18
C PRO A 90 -6.64 5.57 -4.85
N VAL A 91 -6.38 4.56 -5.67
CA VAL A 91 -5.28 3.60 -5.50
C VAL A 91 -4.39 3.59 -6.74
N LEU A 92 -3.07 3.72 -6.54
CA LEU A 92 -2.07 3.41 -7.54
C LEU A 92 -1.38 2.10 -7.18
N LEU A 93 -1.50 1.10 -8.05
CA LEU A 93 -0.78 -0.16 -7.94
C LEU A 93 0.40 -0.17 -8.91
N MET A 94 1.60 -0.46 -8.41
CA MET A 94 2.81 -0.56 -9.21
C MET A 94 3.48 -1.90 -8.92
N HIS A 95 3.96 -2.60 -9.96
CA HIS A 95 4.57 -3.92 -9.76
C HIS A 95 5.54 -4.29 -10.87
N GLY A 96 6.68 -4.85 -10.49
CA GLY A 96 7.64 -5.39 -11.45
C GLY A 96 7.13 -6.69 -12.09
N SER A 97 7.15 -6.76 -13.42
CA SER A 97 6.70 -7.97 -14.15
C SER A 97 7.58 -9.19 -13.86
N ASP A 98 8.82 -8.96 -13.50
CA ASP A 98 9.84 -9.99 -13.24
C ASP A 98 10.12 -10.14 -11.72
N ASP A 99 9.18 -9.72 -10.85
CA ASP A 99 9.32 -9.76 -9.40
C ASP A 99 9.41 -11.22 -8.90
N PRO A 100 10.57 -11.64 -8.33
CA PRO A 100 10.78 -13.00 -7.86
C PRO A 100 10.29 -13.22 -6.42
N VAL A 101 9.90 -12.16 -5.72
CA VAL A 101 9.51 -12.19 -4.29
C VAL A 101 8.00 -12.18 -4.14
N VAL A 102 7.34 -11.21 -4.77
CA VAL A 102 5.88 -11.11 -4.82
C VAL A 102 5.44 -11.30 -6.28
N PRO A 103 4.72 -12.38 -6.60
CA PRO A 103 4.29 -12.65 -7.97
C PRO A 103 3.48 -11.49 -8.56
N PHE A 104 3.73 -11.13 -9.82
CA PHE A 104 3.02 -10.07 -10.54
C PHE A 104 1.49 -10.21 -10.50
N GLN A 105 0.99 -11.45 -10.42
CA GLN A 105 -0.43 -11.77 -10.27
C GLN A 105 -1.07 -11.13 -9.02
N ALA A 106 -0.26 -10.79 -7.99
CA ALA A 106 -0.77 -10.11 -6.81
C ALA A 106 -1.38 -8.76 -7.16
N MET A 107 -0.73 -7.95 -8.02
CA MET A 107 -1.28 -6.68 -8.51
C MET A 107 -2.62 -6.88 -9.23
N GLN A 108 -2.71 -7.89 -10.08
CA GLN A 108 -3.94 -8.20 -10.82
C GLN A 108 -5.07 -8.61 -9.86
N SER A 109 -4.76 -9.44 -8.86
CA SER A 109 -5.71 -9.87 -7.84
C SER A 109 -6.22 -8.72 -6.98
N ILE A 110 -5.36 -7.75 -6.65
CA ILE A 110 -5.74 -6.53 -5.93
C ILE A 110 -6.63 -5.67 -6.81
N ALA A 111 -6.23 -5.39 -8.06
CA ALA A 111 -6.98 -4.55 -8.98
C ALA A 111 -8.40 -5.09 -9.25
N ALA A 112 -8.55 -6.41 -9.32
CA ALA A 112 -9.85 -7.06 -9.51
C ALA A 112 -10.83 -6.88 -8.34
N GLN A 113 -10.36 -6.47 -7.16
CA GLN A 113 -11.18 -6.24 -5.97
C GLN A 113 -11.50 -4.76 -5.75
N LEU A 114 -10.78 -3.86 -6.41
CA LEU A 114 -10.96 -2.41 -6.29
C LEU A 114 -11.96 -1.88 -7.34
N GLN A 115 -12.53 -0.70 -7.06
CA GLN A 115 -13.37 0.00 -8.04
C GLN A 115 -12.51 0.42 -9.25
N PRO A 116 -12.89 0.07 -10.48
CA PRO A 116 -12.06 0.33 -11.66
C PRO A 116 -11.73 1.81 -11.91
N ASP A 117 -12.65 2.71 -11.57
CA ASP A 117 -12.48 4.16 -11.69
C ASP A 117 -11.61 4.77 -10.58
N GLN A 118 -11.38 4.02 -9.51
CA GLN A 118 -10.51 4.41 -8.39
C GLN A 118 -9.17 3.67 -8.38
N CYS A 119 -8.90 2.79 -9.34
CA CYS A 119 -7.69 1.98 -9.39
C CYS A 119 -6.89 2.23 -10.67
N GLN A 120 -5.66 2.71 -10.53
CA GLN A 120 -4.68 2.81 -11.61
C GLN A 120 -3.61 1.75 -11.43
N THR A 121 -3.24 1.06 -12.50
CA THR A 121 -2.14 0.07 -12.50
C THR A 121 -0.99 0.53 -13.38
N VAL A 122 0.23 0.41 -12.88
CA VAL A 122 1.47 0.74 -13.62
C VAL A 122 2.46 -0.43 -13.47
N PRO A 123 2.42 -1.41 -14.38
CA PRO A 123 3.45 -2.43 -14.45
C PRO A 123 4.75 -1.84 -14.99
N PHE A 124 5.89 -2.36 -14.50
CA PHE A 124 7.21 -2.00 -15.02
C PHE A 124 8.08 -3.25 -15.21
N LYS A 125 9.04 -3.17 -16.11
CA LYS A 125 9.90 -4.33 -16.44
C LYS A 125 11.10 -4.37 -15.51
N ASN A 126 10.90 -4.84 -14.29
CA ASN A 126 11.95 -5.03 -13.28
C ASN A 126 11.49 -6.06 -12.23
N GLY A 127 12.38 -6.39 -11.28
CA GLY A 127 12.11 -7.28 -10.15
C GLY A 127 11.45 -6.57 -8.96
N HIS A 128 11.78 -7.05 -7.75
CA HIS A 128 11.25 -6.54 -6.47
C HIS A 128 11.97 -5.24 -6.06
N THR A 129 11.64 -4.13 -6.69
CA THR A 129 12.30 -2.83 -6.51
C THR A 129 11.36 -1.67 -6.85
N ILE A 130 11.82 -0.45 -6.61
CA ILE A 130 11.20 0.82 -7.02
C ILE A 130 12.17 1.49 -8.01
N PRO A 131 12.07 1.24 -9.32
CA PRO A 131 12.98 1.84 -10.29
C PRO A 131 12.63 3.30 -10.58
N ASP A 132 13.58 4.07 -11.12
CA ASP A 132 13.44 5.50 -11.40
C ASP A 132 12.25 5.81 -12.32
N GLU A 133 11.90 4.91 -13.23
CA GLU A 133 10.75 5.07 -14.13
C GLU A 133 9.40 5.14 -13.39
N THR A 134 9.34 4.72 -12.13
CA THR A 134 8.13 4.79 -11.29
C THR A 134 7.91 6.17 -10.67
N VAL A 135 8.94 7.04 -10.66
CA VAL A 135 8.86 8.37 -10.03
C VAL A 135 7.80 9.24 -10.67
N GLN A 136 7.75 9.30 -12.00
CA GLN A 136 6.77 10.12 -12.71
C GLN A 136 5.32 9.68 -12.45
N PRO A 137 4.95 8.40 -12.60
CA PRO A 137 3.62 7.93 -12.21
C PRO A 137 3.23 8.25 -10.75
N ILE A 138 4.18 8.14 -9.82
CA ILE A 138 3.96 8.48 -8.41
C ILE A 138 3.62 9.97 -8.26
N LEU A 139 4.44 10.86 -8.84
CA LEU A 139 4.23 12.30 -8.75
C LEU A 139 2.88 12.72 -9.37
N MET A 140 2.58 12.24 -10.58
CA MET A 140 1.31 12.52 -11.26
C MET A 140 0.10 12.04 -10.45
N PHE A 141 0.21 10.88 -9.82
CA PHE A 141 -0.86 10.38 -8.95
C PHE A 141 -1.06 11.27 -7.73
N ILE A 142 0.03 11.65 -7.03
CA ILE A 142 -0.02 12.51 -5.84
C ILE A 142 -0.63 13.87 -6.18
N GLU A 143 -0.16 14.52 -7.25
CA GLU A 143 -0.70 15.80 -7.71
C GLU A 143 -2.21 15.71 -7.97
N ARG A 144 -2.63 14.73 -8.76
CA ARG A 144 -4.04 14.52 -9.09
C ARG A 144 -4.95 14.33 -7.87
N VAL A 145 -4.53 13.51 -6.90
CA VAL A 145 -5.38 13.21 -5.74
C VAL A 145 -5.42 14.37 -4.74
N LEU A 146 -4.35 15.16 -4.65
CA LEU A 146 -4.31 16.34 -3.78
C LEU A 146 -5.01 17.57 -4.37
N GLU A 147 -5.14 17.67 -5.70
CA GLU A 147 -5.93 18.71 -6.35
C GLU A 147 -7.44 18.51 -6.17
N ASN A 148 -7.86 17.26 -5.93
CA ASN A 148 -9.28 16.91 -5.73
C ASN A 148 -9.65 16.72 -4.24
N ALA A 149 -8.75 17.06 -3.33
CA ALA A 149 -8.89 16.85 -1.89
C ALA A 149 -9.52 18.06 -1.17
#